data_e57fa87e4b2a434295b55bcb40e57eb8
#
_entry.id   e57fa87e4b2a434295b55bcb40e57eb8
#
_cell.length_a   1.000
_cell.length_b   1.000
_cell.length_c   1.000
_cell.angle_alpha   90.00
_cell.angle_beta   90.00
_cell.angle_gamma   90.00
#
_symmetry.space_group_name_H-M   'P 1'
#
loop_
_entity.id
_entity.type
_entity.pdbx_description
1 polymer ?
#
loop_
_entity_poly.entity_id
_entity_poly.type
_entity_poly.pdbx_seq_one_letter_code
_entity_poly.pdbx_strand_id
1 'polypeptide(L)'
;MNAVTGGPRVVVAEDEALIRLDLVEMLFEQGYDVVGQAGDGEKAVELAQTLRPDLVILDIKMPKLDGIAAAEEITSQRIAPVVILTAFSQRDLVQRAVDAGAMAYLVKPFGVSDLVPAIELAMSRYREMTALESEVADLADRLETRKLLDRAKSLLHDEL
;
A
#
# COMPACT_ATOMS: atom_id res chain seq x y z
N MET A 1 -22.53 -13.45 4.59
CA MET A 1 -23.22 -12.30 5.15
C MET A 1 -22.37 -11.07 4.98
N ASN A 2 -22.85 -10.13 4.19
CA ASN A 2 -22.06 -8.96 3.78
C ASN A 2 -22.29 -7.78 4.72
N ALA A 3 -21.99 -7.98 6.00
CA ALA A 3 -22.05 -6.88 6.93
C ALA A 3 -20.90 -5.93 6.59
N VAL A 4 -21.23 -4.75 6.11
CA VAL A 4 -20.25 -3.68 5.96
C VAL A 4 -19.83 -3.28 7.37
N THR A 5 -18.59 -3.54 7.72
CA THR A 5 -18.08 -3.30 9.07
C THR A 5 -17.80 -1.82 9.33
N GLY A 6 -17.71 -0.99 8.27
CA GLY A 6 -17.30 0.40 8.39
C GLY A 6 -15.81 0.58 8.68
N GLY A 7 -15.05 -0.51 8.75
CA GLY A 7 -13.61 -0.48 8.97
C GLY A 7 -12.82 -0.24 7.68
N PRO A 8 -11.49 -0.23 7.77
CA PRO A 8 -10.64 -0.09 6.59
C PRO A 8 -10.94 -1.14 5.53
N ARG A 9 -10.93 -0.71 4.28
CA ARG A 9 -11.19 -1.57 3.12
C ARG A 9 -9.91 -2.25 2.70
N VAL A 10 -9.95 -3.57 2.56
CA VAL A 10 -8.77 -4.39 2.32
C VAL A 10 -8.94 -5.25 1.07
N VAL A 11 -7.90 -5.30 0.25
CA VAL A 11 -7.76 -6.27 -0.83
C VAL A 11 -6.74 -7.31 -0.40
N VAL A 12 -7.07 -8.59 -0.54
CA VAL A 12 -6.22 -9.71 -0.15
C VAL A 12 -5.84 -10.51 -1.39
N ALA A 13 -4.56 -10.81 -1.55
CA ALA A 13 -4.06 -11.66 -2.64
C ALA A 13 -3.25 -12.81 -2.08
N GLU A 14 -3.72 -14.01 -2.28
CA GLU A 14 -3.12 -15.28 -1.86
C GLU A 14 -3.62 -16.35 -2.82
N ASP A 15 -2.71 -17.13 -3.42
CA ASP A 15 -3.10 -18.15 -4.39
C ASP A 15 -3.67 -19.42 -3.73
N GLU A 16 -3.31 -19.70 -2.48
CA GLU A 16 -3.89 -20.84 -1.75
C GLU A 16 -5.22 -20.44 -1.13
N ALA A 17 -6.31 -21.06 -1.64
CA ALA A 17 -7.67 -20.70 -1.26
C ALA A 17 -7.95 -20.83 0.23
N LEU A 18 -7.41 -21.87 0.88
CA LEU A 18 -7.64 -22.08 2.32
C LEU A 18 -6.93 -21.03 3.18
N ILE A 19 -5.72 -20.67 2.82
CA ILE A 19 -4.97 -19.63 3.53
C ILE A 19 -5.67 -18.27 3.34
N ARG A 20 -6.12 -18.01 2.11
CA ARG A 20 -6.86 -16.78 1.80
C ARG A 20 -8.15 -16.69 2.63
N LEU A 21 -8.87 -17.80 2.74
CA LEU A 21 -10.11 -17.85 3.52
C LEU A 21 -9.85 -17.55 5.00
N ASP A 22 -8.84 -18.18 5.59
CA ASP A 22 -8.44 -17.92 6.98
C ASP A 22 -8.12 -16.45 7.21
N LEU A 23 -7.35 -15.87 6.31
CA LEU A 23 -6.97 -14.46 6.39
C LEU A 23 -8.19 -13.54 6.32
N VAL A 24 -9.10 -13.82 5.41
CA VAL A 24 -10.35 -13.06 5.25
C VAL A 24 -11.19 -13.14 6.53
N GLU A 25 -11.30 -14.33 7.14
CA GLU A 25 -12.03 -14.50 8.39
C GLU A 25 -11.39 -13.72 9.54
N MET A 26 -10.07 -13.77 9.67
CA MET A 26 -9.34 -12.98 10.68
C MET A 26 -9.60 -11.48 10.52
N LEU A 27 -9.52 -10.99 9.29
CA LEU A 27 -9.76 -9.59 8.98
C LEU A 27 -11.19 -9.18 9.34
N PHE A 28 -12.15 -9.99 8.96
CA PHE A 28 -13.56 -9.74 9.26
C PHE A 28 -13.80 -9.64 10.78
N GLU A 29 -13.24 -10.58 11.54
CA GLU A 29 -13.38 -10.61 12.99
C GLU A 29 -12.76 -9.38 13.68
N GLN A 30 -11.73 -8.80 13.07
CA GLN A 30 -11.05 -7.62 13.59
C GLN A 30 -11.64 -6.30 13.09
N GLY A 31 -12.74 -6.35 12.35
CA GLY A 31 -13.45 -5.15 11.90
C GLY A 31 -12.98 -4.58 10.57
N TYR A 32 -12.15 -5.29 9.83
CA TYR A 32 -11.74 -4.88 8.49
C TYR A 32 -12.76 -5.34 7.44
N ASP A 33 -12.91 -4.54 6.40
CA ASP A 33 -13.83 -4.82 5.31
C ASP A 33 -13.05 -5.33 4.09
N VAL A 34 -13.10 -6.65 3.84
CA VAL A 34 -12.43 -7.26 2.68
C VAL A 34 -13.29 -7.03 1.45
N VAL A 35 -12.85 -6.10 0.60
CA VAL A 35 -13.61 -5.68 -0.59
C VAL A 35 -13.20 -6.42 -1.84
N GLY A 36 -12.08 -7.12 -1.83
CA GLY A 36 -11.62 -7.88 -2.98
C GLY A 36 -10.64 -8.98 -2.60
N GLN A 37 -10.67 -10.05 -3.36
CA GLN A 37 -9.79 -11.20 -3.18
C GLN A 37 -9.20 -11.60 -4.53
N ALA A 38 -7.90 -11.89 -4.54
CA ALA A 38 -7.18 -12.29 -5.74
C ALA A 38 -6.37 -13.55 -5.48
N GLY A 39 -6.22 -14.37 -6.51
CA GLY A 39 -5.36 -15.56 -6.49
C GLY A 39 -4.04 -15.37 -7.23
N ASP A 40 -3.80 -14.20 -7.79
CA ASP A 40 -2.57 -13.88 -8.50
C ASP A 40 -2.26 -12.38 -8.41
N GLY A 41 -1.04 -12.00 -8.78
CA GLY A 41 -0.58 -10.63 -8.68
C GLY A 41 -1.22 -9.66 -9.67
N GLU A 42 -1.55 -10.12 -10.87
CA GLU A 42 -2.21 -9.26 -11.87
C GLU A 42 -3.60 -8.85 -11.38
N LYS A 43 -4.35 -9.82 -10.87
CA LYS A 43 -5.69 -9.56 -10.32
C LYS A 43 -5.61 -8.65 -9.10
N ALA A 44 -4.59 -8.81 -8.26
CA ALA A 44 -4.37 -7.96 -7.10
C ALA A 44 -4.19 -6.48 -7.52
N VAL A 45 -3.36 -6.24 -8.53
CA VAL A 45 -3.13 -4.88 -9.04
C VAL A 45 -4.42 -4.31 -9.63
N GLU A 46 -5.13 -5.10 -10.44
CA GLU A 46 -6.40 -4.69 -11.04
C GLU A 46 -7.42 -4.29 -9.97
N LEU A 47 -7.59 -5.11 -8.93
CA LEU A 47 -8.51 -4.82 -7.83
C LEU A 47 -8.08 -3.57 -7.05
N ALA A 48 -6.79 -3.40 -6.81
CA ALA A 48 -6.28 -2.22 -6.13
C ALA A 48 -6.57 -0.94 -6.95
N GLN A 49 -6.35 -0.97 -8.24
CA GLN A 49 -6.63 0.15 -9.14
C GLN A 49 -8.12 0.49 -9.19
N THR A 50 -8.97 -0.53 -9.26
CA THR A 50 -10.41 -0.37 -9.41
C THR A 50 -11.10 0.03 -8.11
N LEU A 51 -10.76 -0.64 -7.03
CA LEU A 51 -11.46 -0.50 -5.74
C LEU A 51 -10.85 0.56 -4.84
N ARG A 52 -9.59 0.95 -5.06
CA ARG A 52 -8.89 1.92 -4.23
C ARG A 52 -9.03 1.61 -2.74
N PRO A 53 -8.53 0.45 -2.29
CA PRO A 53 -8.65 0.06 -0.89
C PRO A 53 -7.77 0.91 0.03
N ASP A 54 -7.97 0.75 1.33
CA ASP A 54 -7.12 1.39 2.34
C ASP A 54 -5.86 0.58 2.63
N LEU A 55 -5.87 -0.70 2.25
CA LEU A 55 -4.76 -1.62 2.50
C LEU A 55 -4.80 -2.76 1.50
N VAL A 56 -3.62 -3.23 1.10
CA VAL A 56 -3.48 -4.45 0.27
C VAL A 56 -2.55 -5.42 0.98
N ILE A 57 -2.98 -6.66 1.11
CA ILE A 57 -2.17 -7.74 1.68
C ILE A 57 -1.84 -8.71 0.55
N LEU A 58 -0.55 -8.92 0.29
CA LEU A 58 -0.06 -9.71 -0.84
C LEU A 58 0.88 -10.82 -0.37
N ASP A 59 0.62 -12.05 -0.83
CA ASP A 59 1.61 -13.12 -0.72
C ASP A 59 2.74 -12.87 -1.72
N ILE A 60 3.97 -13.25 -1.40
CA ILE A 60 5.11 -13.08 -2.30
C ILE A 60 4.99 -13.98 -3.52
N LYS A 61 4.75 -15.28 -3.31
CA LYS A 61 4.69 -16.23 -4.42
C LYS A 61 3.27 -16.39 -4.93
N MET A 62 3.02 -15.82 -6.09
CA MET A 62 1.75 -15.95 -6.78
C MET A 62 1.98 -16.13 -8.28
N PRO A 63 1.07 -16.83 -8.98
CA PRO A 63 1.18 -16.95 -10.44
C PRO A 63 0.96 -15.60 -11.15
N LYS A 64 1.38 -15.53 -12.39
CA LYS A 64 1.27 -14.41 -13.33
C LYS A 64 2.17 -13.24 -12.96
N LEU A 65 1.96 -12.63 -11.80
CA LEU A 65 2.76 -11.56 -11.27
C LEU A 65 3.00 -11.85 -9.80
N ASP A 66 4.25 -11.88 -9.35
CA ASP A 66 4.54 -12.15 -7.94
C ASP A 66 4.17 -10.96 -7.05
N GLY A 67 4.13 -11.20 -5.73
CA GLY A 67 3.73 -10.19 -4.77
C GLY A 67 4.66 -8.99 -4.69
N ILE A 68 5.95 -9.18 -4.93
CA ILE A 68 6.92 -8.07 -4.92
C ILE A 68 6.67 -7.14 -6.10
N ALA A 69 6.49 -7.70 -7.30
CA ALA A 69 6.17 -6.91 -8.49
C ALA A 69 4.82 -6.21 -8.36
N ALA A 70 3.81 -6.91 -7.81
CA ALA A 70 2.51 -6.31 -7.54
C ALA A 70 2.61 -5.17 -6.53
N ALA A 71 3.39 -5.34 -5.46
CA ALA A 71 3.63 -4.28 -4.47
C ALA A 71 4.26 -3.05 -5.12
N GLU A 72 5.25 -3.24 -5.99
CA GLU A 72 5.89 -2.13 -6.70
C GLU A 72 4.89 -1.35 -7.54
N GLU A 73 4.02 -2.02 -8.28
CA GLU A 73 2.99 -1.36 -9.08
C GLU A 73 1.99 -0.60 -8.21
N ILE A 74 1.52 -1.21 -7.14
CA ILE A 74 0.53 -0.60 -6.24
C ILE A 74 1.12 0.61 -5.52
N THR A 75 2.33 0.51 -5.00
CA THR A 75 2.97 1.59 -4.25
C THR A 75 3.44 2.73 -5.15
N SER A 76 3.95 2.43 -6.34
CA SER A 76 4.39 3.45 -7.29
C SER A 76 3.22 4.32 -7.77
N GLN A 77 2.02 3.75 -7.84
CA GLN A 77 0.80 4.48 -8.20
C GLN A 77 0.13 5.14 -6.99
N ARG A 78 0.70 5.03 -5.81
CA ARG A 78 0.16 5.60 -4.56
C ARG A 78 -1.29 5.19 -4.31
N ILE A 79 -1.58 3.90 -4.52
CA ILE A 79 -2.93 3.39 -4.32
C ILE A 79 -3.21 3.13 -2.85
N ALA A 80 -2.35 2.34 -2.19
CA ALA A 80 -2.57 1.91 -0.81
C ALA A 80 -1.28 1.37 -0.20
N PRO A 81 -1.18 1.31 1.14
CA PRO A 81 -0.10 0.60 1.79
C PRO A 81 -0.18 -0.89 1.52
N VAL A 82 0.96 -1.55 1.47
CA VAL A 82 1.07 -2.98 1.18
C VAL A 82 1.71 -3.69 2.37
N VAL A 83 1.08 -4.78 2.79
CA VAL A 83 1.65 -5.76 3.74
C VAL A 83 1.95 -7.03 2.95
N ILE A 84 3.18 -7.53 3.05
CA ILE A 84 3.60 -8.74 2.36
C ILE A 84 3.48 -9.95 3.31
N LEU A 85 2.95 -11.04 2.78
CA LEU A 85 2.95 -12.35 3.46
C LEU A 85 4.12 -13.16 2.94
N THR A 86 4.93 -13.69 3.83
CA THR A 86 6.12 -14.45 3.47
C THR A 86 6.20 -15.73 4.27
N ALA A 87 6.74 -16.79 3.66
CA ALA A 87 7.08 -18.00 4.38
C ALA A 87 8.47 -17.82 5.02
N PHE A 88 8.75 -18.60 6.07
CA PHE A 88 10.05 -18.57 6.71
C PHE A 88 11.20 -18.84 5.72
N SER A 89 10.96 -19.71 4.76
CA SER A 89 11.93 -20.03 3.70
C SER A 89 12.21 -18.87 2.72
N GLN A 90 11.41 -17.80 2.78
CA GLN A 90 11.49 -16.66 1.87
C GLN A 90 12.04 -15.40 2.54
N ARG A 91 12.68 -15.54 3.70
CA ARG A 91 13.19 -14.40 4.47
C ARG A 91 14.19 -13.55 3.69
N ASP A 92 14.92 -14.14 2.78
CA ASP A 92 15.85 -13.44 1.89
C ASP A 92 15.14 -12.50 0.92
N LEU A 93 13.84 -12.68 0.70
CA LEU A 93 13.04 -11.83 -0.19
C LEU A 93 12.44 -10.61 0.52
N VAL A 94 12.50 -10.55 1.85
CA VAL A 94 11.91 -9.45 2.63
C VAL A 94 12.50 -8.11 2.25
N GLN A 95 13.82 -8.03 2.09
CA GLN A 95 14.45 -6.77 1.70
C GLN A 95 13.98 -6.29 0.33
N ARG A 96 13.82 -7.21 -0.61
CA ARG A 96 13.29 -6.88 -1.94
C ARG A 96 11.85 -6.37 -1.87
N ALA A 97 11.05 -6.94 -0.97
CA ALA A 97 9.68 -6.49 -0.74
C ALA A 97 9.65 -5.06 -0.16
N VAL A 98 10.52 -4.77 0.79
CA VAL A 98 10.67 -3.43 1.37
C VAL A 98 11.11 -2.44 0.30
N ASP A 99 12.09 -2.79 -0.52
CA ASP A 99 12.58 -1.96 -1.62
C ASP A 99 11.49 -1.69 -2.67
N ALA A 100 10.56 -2.63 -2.84
CA ALA A 100 9.40 -2.47 -3.72
C ALA A 100 8.30 -1.60 -3.12
N GLY A 101 8.44 -1.18 -1.87
CA GLY A 101 7.51 -0.28 -1.22
C GLY A 101 6.60 -0.89 -0.17
N ALA A 102 6.77 -2.17 0.16
CA ALA A 102 6.00 -2.79 1.24
C ALA A 102 6.28 -2.10 2.58
N MET A 103 5.23 -1.81 3.32
CA MET A 103 5.32 -1.07 4.59
C MET A 103 5.43 -1.98 5.80
N ALA A 104 5.05 -3.24 5.68
CA ALA A 104 5.18 -4.26 6.71
C ALA A 104 5.15 -5.64 6.08
N TYR A 105 5.55 -6.65 6.85
CA TYR A 105 5.45 -8.03 6.41
C TYR A 105 5.00 -8.94 7.55
N LEU A 106 4.45 -10.09 7.19
CA LEU A 106 4.02 -11.14 8.11
C LEU A 106 4.63 -12.47 7.68
N VAL A 107 5.17 -13.22 8.64
CA VAL A 107 5.74 -14.54 8.39
C VAL A 107 4.69 -15.61 8.70
N LYS A 108 4.44 -16.50 7.77
CA LYS A 108 3.50 -17.61 7.94
C LYS A 108 4.12 -18.72 8.81
N PRO A 109 3.38 -19.37 9.70
CA PRO A 109 1.99 -19.07 10.07
C PRO A 109 1.92 -17.87 11.02
N PHE A 110 0.89 -17.06 10.89
CA PHE A 110 0.66 -15.89 11.73
C PHE A 110 -0.74 -15.96 12.36
N GLY A 111 -0.88 -15.30 13.50
CA GLY A 111 -2.17 -15.16 14.17
C GLY A 111 -2.64 -13.72 14.16
N VAL A 112 -3.80 -13.49 14.77
CA VAL A 112 -4.39 -12.15 14.89
C VAL A 112 -3.44 -11.20 15.62
N SER A 113 -2.72 -11.69 16.64
CA SER A 113 -1.77 -10.88 17.41
C SER A 113 -0.59 -10.36 16.55
N ASP A 114 -0.30 -11.01 15.43
CA ASP A 114 0.72 -10.55 14.47
C ASP A 114 0.10 -9.67 13.39
N LEU A 115 -1.09 -10.03 12.93
CA LEU A 115 -1.77 -9.40 11.81
C LEU A 115 -2.14 -7.94 12.10
N VAL A 116 -2.81 -7.69 13.22
CA VAL A 116 -3.31 -6.35 13.53
C VAL A 116 -2.17 -5.33 13.69
N PRO A 117 -1.09 -5.61 14.46
CA PRO A 117 0.01 -4.66 14.54
C PRO A 117 0.69 -4.38 13.20
N ALA A 118 0.83 -5.41 12.33
CA ALA A 118 1.42 -5.23 11.02
C ALA A 118 0.57 -4.29 10.15
N ILE A 119 -0.75 -4.46 10.19
CA ILE A 119 -1.68 -3.59 9.45
C ILE A 119 -1.59 -2.16 9.96
N GLU A 120 -1.65 -1.97 11.27
CA GLU A 120 -1.58 -0.64 11.88
C GLU A 120 -0.27 0.06 11.54
N LEU A 121 0.83 -0.67 11.59
CA LEU A 121 2.15 -0.14 11.24
C LEU A 121 2.20 0.28 9.77
N ALA A 122 1.70 -0.58 8.87
CA ALA A 122 1.70 -0.29 7.44
C ALA A 122 0.87 0.95 7.13
N MET A 123 -0.30 1.06 7.70
CA MET A 123 -1.19 2.21 7.48
C MET A 123 -0.59 3.49 8.05
N SER A 124 0.03 3.42 9.23
CA SER A 124 0.67 4.56 9.86
C SER A 124 1.87 5.05 9.04
N ARG A 125 2.74 4.15 8.61
CA ARG A 125 3.90 4.49 7.77
C ARG A 125 3.48 5.11 6.45
N TYR A 126 2.43 4.58 5.85
CA TYR A 126 1.92 5.08 4.59
C TYR A 126 1.39 6.51 4.73
N ARG A 127 0.64 6.78 5.81
CA ARG A 127 0.13 8.12 6.10
C ARG A 127 1.27 9.12 6.30
N GLU A 128 2.32 8.72 7.03
CA GLU A 128 3.50 9.57 7.23
C GLU A 128 4.20 9.85 5.90
N MET A 129 4.39 8.83 5.07
CA MET A 129 5.02 8.98 3.77
C MET A 129 4.24 9.92 2.86
N THR A 130 2.92 9.74 2.76
CA THR A 130 2.07 10.56 1.89
C THR A 130 1.97 11.99 2.40
N ALA A 131 1.93 12.19 3.72
CA ALA A 131 1.96 13.52 4.33
C ALA A 131 3.27 14.23 4.01
N LEU A 132 4.40 13.53 4.13
CA LEU A 132 5.72 14.09 3.83
C LEU A 132 5.86 14.44 2.34
N GLU A 133 5.39 13.58 1.45
CA GLU A 133 5.38 13.84 0.01
C GLU A 133 4.54 15.09 -0.31
N SER A 134 3.40 15.25 0.34
CA SER A 134 2.53 16.41 0.17
C SER A 134 3.22 17.70 0.63
N GLU A 135 3.92 17.66 1.75
CA GLU A 135 4.70 18.82 2.25
C GLU A 135 5.81 19.21 1.29
N VAL A 136 6.53 18.22 0.75
CA VAL A 136 7.59 18.46 -0.24
C VAL A 136 7.01 19.08 -1.50
N ALA A 137 5.89 18.60 -2.00
CA ALA A 137 5.21 19.14 -3.16
C ALA A 137 4.77 20.59 -2.92
N ASP A 138 4.19 20.90 -1.74
CA ASP A 138 3.79 22.25 -1.35
C ASP A 138 4.98 23.20 -1.31
N LEU A 139 6.10 22.78 -0.74
CA LEU A 139 7.32 23.58 -0.69
C LEU A 139 7.85 23.87 -2.09
N ALA A 140 7.84 22.86 -2.95
CA ALA A 140 8.27 23.03 -4.34
C ALA A 140 7.38 24.03 -5.07
N ASP A 141 6.07 23.96 -4.92
CA ASP A 141 5.10 24.89 -5.50
C ASP A 141 5.34 26.32 -4.99
N ARG A 142 5.55 26.48 -3.70
CA ARG A 142 5.83 27.79 -3.10
C ARG A 142 7.12 28.41 -3.65
N LEU A 143 8.16 27.59 -3.82
CA LEU A 143 9.42 28.04 -4.40
C LEU A 143 9.27 28.46 -5.85
N GLU A 144 8.53 27.69 -6.65
CA GLU A 144 8.23 28.03 -8.03
C GLU A 144 7.46 29.37 -8.13
N THR A 145 6.44 29.53 -7.32
CA THR A 145 5.65 30.76 -7.28
C THR A 145 6.51 31.95 -6.89
N ARG A 146 7.37 31.80 -5.89
CA ARG A 146 8.29 32.86 -5.45
C ARG A 146 9.26 33.27 -6.57
N LYS A 147 9.83 32.30 -7.29
CA LYS A 147 10.72 32.56 -8.42
C LYS A 147 10.01 33.33 -9.52
N LEU A 148 8.77 32.96 -9.84
CA LEU A 148 7.97 33.65 -10.85
C LEU A 148 7.67 35.10 -10.44
N LEU A 149 7.35 35.34 -9.19
CA LEU A 149 7.11 36.68 -8.67
C LEU A 149 8.37 37.56 -8.71
N ASP A 150 9.51 36.99 -8.36
CA ASP A 150 10.80 37.69 -8.40
C ASP A 150 11.17 38.08 -9.82
N ARG A 151 10.94 37.20 -10.80
CA ARG A 151 11.14 37.51 -12.22
C ARG A 151 10.22 38.62 -12.69
N ALA A 152 8.95 38.60 -12.32
CA ALA A 152 7.99 39.63 -12.68
C ALA A 152 8.41 41.01 -12.14
N LYS A 153 8.87 41.08 -10.89
CA LYS A 153 9.37 42.29 -10.27
C LYS A 153 10.62 42.83 -10.98
N SER A 154 11.53 41.92 -11.34
CA SER A 154 12.75 42.30 -12.08
C SER A 154 12.44 42.89 -13.45
N LEU A 155 11.49 42.27 -14.17
CA LEU A 155 11.07 42.76 -15.48
C LEU A 155 10.39 44.15 -15.39
N LEU A 156 9.57 44.38 -14.37
CA LEU A 156 8.92 45.67 -14.15
C LEU A 156 9.95 46.75 -13.83
N HIS A 157 11.01 46.43 -13.10
CA HIS A 157 12.09 47.34 -12.80
C HIS A 157 12.88 47.73 -14.05
N ASP A 158 13.10 46.75 -14.94
CA ASP A 158 13.89 46.99 -16.14
C ASP A 158 13.14 47.88 -17.16
N GLU A 159 11.84 47.96 -17.07
CA GLU A 159 11.01 48.81 -17.92
C GLU A 159 10.88 50.24 -17.42
N LEU A 160 11.31 50.49 -16.20
CA LEU A 160 11.31 51.81 -15.61
C LEU A 160 12.64 52.51 -15.79
#